data_a7a7320bbf35f131dceeb6d22765a494
#
_entry.id   a7a7320bbf35f131dceeb6d22765a494
#
_cell.length_a   1.000
_cell.length_b   1.000
_cell.length_c   1.000
_cell.angle_alpha   90.00
_cell.angle_beta   90.00
_cell.angle_gamma   90.00
#
_symmetry.space_group_name_H-M   'P 1'
#
loop_
_entity.id
_entity.type
_entity.pdbx_description
1 polymer ?
#
loop_
_entity_poly.entity_id
_entity_poly.type
_entity_poly.pdbx_seq_one_letter_code
_entity_poly.pdbx_strand_id
1 'polypeptide(L)'
;KKTCFIKSLFLGGTGTISTDVVELAQQRGWEITLLNRGSKKLPEGVGSIIADIHDEEAVAKAIADESYDVVAQFIAYTAEDVERDIRLFRNKTKQYIFISSASAYQKPLADYRITESTPLVNPYWQYSRHKIAAEEVLMTAYRTTGFPITIVRPSHTYNGTKPPVSLHGNKGNWQILKRILDGKPVIIPGDGSSLWTLTHSKDFAKGYVGLMANPHAIGNAFHITTDESMTWNQIYQTIADALGKPLNALHVASDFLARHGGNYDF
;
A
#
# COMPACT_ATOMS: atom_id res chain seq x y z
N LYS A 1 -24.21 -16.76 -16.04
CA LYS A 1 -23.00 -16.73 -15.18
C LYS A 1 -23.50 -16.49 -13.76
N LYS A 2 -23.29 -17.47 -12.83
CA LYS A 2 -23.52 -17.22 -11.39
C LYS A 2 -22.59 -16.08 -10.99
N THR A 3 -23.13 -14.93 -10.62
CA THR A 3 -22.39 -13.85 -9.97
C THR A 3 -21.88 -14.44 -8.65
N CYS A 4 -20.60 -14.66 -8.55
CA CYS A 4 -19.99 -15.13 -7.30
C CYS A 4 -20.07 -13.95 -6.33
N PHE A 5 -20.93 -14.07 -5.33
CA PHE A 5 -21.12 -13.05 -4.30
C PHE A 5 -19.97 -13.19 -3.30
N ILE A 6 -19.07 -12.22 -3.27
CA ILE A 6 -17.91 -12.22 -2.38
C ILE A 6 -18.21 -11.32 -1.19
N LYS A 7 -18.08 -11.86 0.02
CA LYS A 7 -18.15 -11.12 1.28
C LYS A 7 -16.76 -10.78 1.76
N SER A 8 -16.46 -9.51 1.88
CA SER A 8 -15.12 -9.03 2.24
C SER A 8 -15.12 -8.03 3.39
N LEU A 9 -14.13 -8.19 4.27
CA LEU A 9 -13.81 -7.24 5.34
C LEU A 9 -12.52 -6.49 4.99
N PHE A 10 -12.57 -5.17 4.99
CA PHE A 10 -11.43 -4.31 4.79
C PHE A 10 -10.98 -3.70 6.12
N LEU A 11 -9.77 -3.98 6.52
CA LEU A 11 -9.12 -3.32 7.64
C LEU A 11 -8.47 -2.04 7.10
N GLY A 12 -9.12 -0.90 7.35
CA GLY A 12 -8.87 0.37 6.69
C GLY A 12 -9.90 0.68 5.60
N GLY A 13 -9.48 0.79 4.34
CA GLY A 13 -10.41 0.96 3.20
C GLY A 13 -10.67 2.41 2.76
N THR A 14 -10.13 3.41 3.46
CA THR A 14 -10.30 4.85 3.15
C THR A 14 -8.98 5.57 2.85
N GLY A 15 -7.94 4.84 2.52
CA GLY A 15 -6.61 5.35 2.20
C GLY A 15 -6.39 5.54 0.68
N THR A 16 -5.21 6.02 0.31
CA THR A 16 -4.83 6.30 -1.09
C THR A 16 -4.99 5.08 -1.99
N ILE A 17 -4.59 3.90 -1.53
CA ILE A 17 -4.63 2.65 -2.29
C ILE A 17 -6.00 1.98 -2.18
N SER A 18 -6.55 1.94 -0.96
CA SER A 18 -7.73 1.13 -0.65
C SER A 18 -9.04 1.69 -1.16
N THR A 19 -9.16 3.01 -1.34
CA THR A 19 -10.42 3.65 -1.78
C THR A 19 -10.85 3.13 -3.15
N ASP A 20 -9.96 3.12 -4.14
CA ASP A 20 -10.29 2.64 -5.49
C ASP A 20 -10.49 1.10 -5.53
N VAL A 21 -9.85 0.34 -4.62
CA VAL A 21 -10.11 -1.10 -4.46
C VAL A 21 -11.54 -1.34 -3.96
N VAL A 22 -11.96 -0.60 -2.93
CA VAL A 22 -13.33 -0.66 -2.39
C VAL A 22 -14.34 -0.31 -3.47
N GLU A 23 -14.13 0.79 -4.18
CA GLU A 23 -15.02 1.24 -5.27
C GLU A 23 -15.15 0.18 -6.37
N LEU A 24 -14.04 -0.37 -6.84
CA LEU A 24 -14.05 -1.39 -7.89
C LEU A 24 -14.72 -2.68 -7.43
N ALA A 25 -14.50 -3.10 -6.18
CA ALA A 25 -15.15 -4.29 -5.61
C ALA A 25 -16.67 -4.08 -5.48
N GLN A 26 -17.12 -2.88 -5.07
CA GLN A 26 -18.55 -2.52 -5.06
C GLN A 26 -19.16 -2.57 -6.47
N GLN A 27 -18.47 -2.04 -7.48
CA GLN A 27 -18.93 -2.07 -8.88
C GLN A 27 -19.09 -3.50 -9.39
N ARG A 28 -18.40 -4.48 -8.80
CA ARG A 28 -18.57 -5.92 -9.10
C ARG A 28 -19.72 -6.56 -8.32
N GLY A 29 -20.45 -5.80 -7.50
CA GLY A 29 -21.58 -6.27 -6.71
C GLY A 29 -21.16 -7.11 -5.49
N TRP A 30 -19.97 -6.91 -4.98
CA TRP A 30 -19.48 -7.62 -3.77
C TRP A 30 -19.98 -6.94 -2.48
N GLU A 31 -20.19 -7.75 -1.44
CA GLU A 31 -20.48 -7.25 -0.10
C GLU A 31 -19.20 -6.79 0.58
N ILE A 32 -19.17 -5.54 0.96
CA ILE A 32 -17.99 -4.92 1.58
C ILE A 32 -18.34 -4.36 2.94
N THR A 33 -17.57 -4.72 3.92
CA THR A 33 -17.58 -4.13 5.26
C THR A 33 -16.23 -3.49 5.53
N LEU A 34 -16.19 -2.26 6.01
CA LEU A 34 -14.96 -1.59 6.45
C LEU A 34 -14.89 -1.58 7.97
N LEU A 35 -13.77 -2.08 8.52
CA LEU A 35 -13.42 -1.87 9.93
C LEU A 35 -12.51 -0.66 10.02
N ASN A 36 -12.97 0.38 10.74
CA ASN A 36 -12.25 1.63 10.92
C ASN A 36 -12.70 2.35 12.20
N ARG A 37 -12.02 3.43 12.57
CA ARG A 37 -12.30 4.21 13.78
C ARG A 37 -13.44 5.23 13.63
N GLY A 38 -14.17 5.22 12.53
CA GLY A 38 -15.32 6.12 12.30
C GLY A 38 -14.95 7.57 11.96
N SER A 39 -13.68 7.89 11.72
CA SER A 39 -13.22 9.28 11.48
C SER A 39 -13.51 9.80 10.08
N LYS A 40 -13.87 8.95 9.13
CA LYS A 40 -14.13 9.31 7.74
C LYS A 40 -15.51 8.84 7.30
N LYS A 41 -16.16 9.63 6.44
CA LYS A 41 -17.40 9.22 5.79
C LYS A 41 -17.13 8.02 4.88
N LEU A 42 -17.97 7.01 4.98
CA LEU A 42 -17.88 5.81 4.16
C LEU A 42 -18.63 5.98 2.83
N PRO A 43 -18.24 5.25 1.79
CA PRO A 43 -19.03 5.16 0.56
C PRO A 43 -20.43 4.60 0.85
N GLU A 44 -21.41 5.02 0.05
CA GLU A 44 -22.77 4.48 0.15
C GLU A 44 -22.80 2.99 -0.21
N GLY A 45 -23.61 2.22 0.51
CA GLY A 45 -23.76 0.77 0.29
C GLY A 45 -22.63 -0.09 0.89
N VAL A 46 -21.71 0.50 1.64
CA VAL A 46 -20.64 -0.22 2.35
C VAL A 46 -21.03 -0.40 3.83
N GLY A 47 -20.89 -1.62 4.31
CA GLY A 47 -21.05 -1.95 5.74
C GLY A 47 -19.94 -1.35 6.60
N SER A 48 -20.20 -1.14 7.88
CA SER A 48 -19.24 -0.55 8.82
C SER A 48 -19.16 -1.31 10.12
N ILE A 49 -17.93 -1.57 10.55
CA ILE A 49 -17.59 -1.95 11.93
C ILE A 49 -16.71 -0.82 12.48
N ILE A 50 -17.27 -0.08 13.46
CA ILE A 50 -16.51 1.00 14.12
C ILE A 50 -15.77 0.39 15.31
N ALA A 51 -14.46 0.19 15.14
CA ALA A 51 -13.58 -0.32 16.18
C ALA A 51 -12.13 0.12 15.89
N ASP A 52 -11.31 0.19 16.93
CA ASP A 52 -9.85 0.24 16.76
C ASP A 52 -9.34 -1.20 16.59
N ILE A 53 -8.59 -1.46 15.54
CA ILE A 53 -8.02 -2.79 15.28
C ILE A 53 -7.07 -3.25 16.40
N HIS A 54 -6.51 -2.33 17.17
CA HIS A 54 -5.66 -2.62 18.32
C HIS A 54 -6.46 -3.04 19.57
N ASP A 55 -7.77 -2.81 19.59
CA ASP A 55 -8.68 -3.38 20.58
C ASP A 55 -9.16 -4.76 20.10
N GLU A 56 -8.28 -5.77 20.32
CA GLU A 56 -8.49 -7.14 19.82
C GLU A 56 -9.80 -7.74 20.37
N GLU A 57 -10.17 -7.45 21.63
CA GLU A 57 -11.39 -7.95 22.26
C GLU A 57 -12.65 -7.35 21.61
N ALA A 58 -12.67 -6.04 21.39
CA ALA A 58 -13.78 -5.37 20.72
C ALA A 58 -13.95 -5.86 19.28
N VAL A 59 -12.85 -6.04 18.54
CA VAL A 59 -12.90 -6.58 17.19
C VAL A 59 -13.39 -8.02 17.18
N ALA A 60 -12.84 -8.89 18.04
CA ALA A 60 -13.26 -10.30 18.15
C ALA A 60 -14.75 -10.42 18.42
N LYS A 61 -15.30 -9.58 19.30
CA LYS A 61 -16.74 -9.52 19.60
C LYS A 61 -17.55 -9.08 18.39
N ALA A 62 -17.09 -8.03 17.69
CA ALA A 62 -17.80 -7.49 16.54
C ALA A 62 -17.88 -8.45 15.34
N ILE A 63 -16.91 -9.37 15.21
CA ILE A 63 -16.87 -10.38 14.14
C ILE A 63 -17.19 -11.80 14.62
N ALA A 64 -17.74 -11.97 15.83
CA ALA A 64 -17.92 -13.29 16.47
C ALA A 64 -18.67 -14.27 15.59
N ASP A 65 -19.80 -13.84 15.01
CA ASP A 65 -20.69 -14.65 14.17
C ASP A 65 -20.43 -14.49 12.67
N GLU A 66 -19.35 -13.77 12.31
CA GLU A 66 -19.03 -13.44 10.93
C GLU A 66 -17.97 -14.37 10.34
N SER A 67 -18.09 -14.58 9.03
CA SER A 67 -17.04 -15.18 8.21
C SER A 67 -16.95 -14.43 6.87
N TYR A 68 -15.75 -14.41 6.30
CA TYR A 68 -15.45 -13.64 5.10
C TYR A 68 -14.79 -14.51 4.03
N ASP A 69 -15.10 -14.25 2.77
CA ASP A 69 -14.32 -14.80 1.66
C ASP A 69 -12.93 -14.18 1.61
N VAL A 70 -12.86 -12.87 1.90
CA VAL A 70 -11.61 -12.12 1.90
C VAL A 70 -11.54 -11.17 3.10
N VAL A 71 -10.43 -11.17 3.81
CA VAL A 71 -9.99 -10.09 4.71
C VAL A 71 -8.86 -9.33 4.04
N ALA A 72 -9.07 -8.05 3.76
CA ALA A 72 -8.15 -7.17 3.06
C ALA A 72 -7.48 -6.20 4.05
N GLN A 73 -6.18 -6.39 4.32
CA GLN A 73 -5.44 -5.65 5.34
C GLN A 73 -4.59 -4.52 4.74
N PHE A 74 -4.99 -3.27 4.99
CA PHE A 74 -4.32 -2.07 4.49
C PHE A 74 -3.59 -1.26 5.57
N ILE A 75 -3.75 -1.61 6.86
CA ILE A 75 -3.26 -0.81 7.99
C ILE A 75 -2.36 -1.59 8.96
N ALA A 76 -1.92 -2.79 8.63
CA ALA A 76 -0.90 -3.50 9.39
C ALA A 76 0.50 -3.15 8.87
N TYR A 77 1.43 -2.90 9.79
CA TYR A 77 2.79 -2.47 9.46
C TYR A 77 3.87 -3.37 10.06
N THR A 78 3.59 -4.05 11.17
CA THR A 78 4.58 -4.80 11.94
C THR A 78 4.23 -6.28 12.03
N ALA A 79 5.16 -7.10 12.54
CA ALA A 79 4.94 -8.51 12.84
C ALA A 79 3.80 -8.70 13.85
N GLU A 80 3.76 -7.88 14.89
CA GLU A 80 2.74 -7.92 15.94
C GLU A 80 1.33 -7.63 15.39
N ASP A 81 1.23 -6.72 14.41
CA ASP A 81 -0.04 -6.44 13.74
C ASP A 81 -0.60 -7.69 13.04
N VAL A 82 0.24 -8.39 12.28
CA VAL A 82 -0.21 -9.58 11.54
C VAL A 82 -0.39 -10.81 12.45
N GLU A 83 0.37 -10.92 13.54
CA GLU A 83 0.12 -11.94 14.57
C GLU A 83 -1.25 -11.77 15.22
N ARG A 84 -1.62 -10.54 15.58
CA ARG A 84 -2.97 -10.19 16.03
C ARG A 84 -4.02 -10.61 15.00
N ASP A 85 -3.81 -10.27 13.73
CA ASP A 85 -4.76 -10.58 12.67
C ASP A 85 -4.89 -12.09 12.44
N ILE A 86 -3.81 -12.86 12.54
CA ILE A 86 -3.85 -14.33 12.50
C ILE A 86 -4.75 -14.88 13.62
N ARG A 87 -4.64 -14.35 14.84
CA ARG A 87 -5.51 -14.77 15.95
C ARG A 87 -6.97 -14.43 15.70
N LEU A 88 -7.26 -13.22 15.23
CA LEU A 88 -8.61 -12.72 14.96
C LEU A 88 -9.30 -13.46 13.82
N PHE A 89 -8.58 -13.73 12.73
CA PHE A 89 -9.18 -14.21 11.49
C PHE A 89 -8.95 -15.68 11.19
N ARG A 90 -8.24 -16.42 12.06
CA ARG A 90 -8.13 -17.87 11.96
C ARG A 90 -9.55 -18.50 11.91
N ASN A 91 -9.82 -19.31 10.92
CA ASN A 91 -11.12 -19.94 10.66
C ASN A 91 -12.28 -18.98 10.34
N LYS A 92 -12.00 -17.69 10.12
CA LYS A 92 -13.01 -16.68 9.76
C LYS A 92 -12.86 -16.12 8.35
N THR A 93 -11.78 -16.46 7.67
CA THR A 93 -11.56 -16.02 6.28
C THR A 93 -11.04 -17.14 5.40
N LYS A 94 -11.43 -17.10 4.12
CA LYS A 94 -10.91 -18.01 3.09
C LYS A 94 -9.64 -17.46 2.43
N GLN A 95 -9.40 -16.16 2.55
CA GLN A 95 -8.19 -15.49 2.07
C GLN A 95 -7.92 -14.25 2.92
N TYR A 96 -6.68 -14.07 3.35
CA TYR A 96 -6.18 -12.87 4.02
C TYR A 96 -5.16 -12.20 3.11
N ILE A 97 -5.44 -10.99 2.64
CA ILE A 97 -4.55 -10.25 1.73
C ILE A 97 -3.85 -9.14 2.52
N PHE A 98 -2.54 -9.23 2.59
CA PHE A 98 -1.69 -8.27 3.29
C PHE A 98 -1.02 -7.30 2.30
N ILE A 99 -1.14 -6.00 2.56
CA ILE A 99 -0.38 -4.97 1.85
C ILE A 99 1.00 -4.83 2.48
N SER A 100 1.99 -5.36 1.78
CA SER A 100 3.42 -5.15 2.06
C SER A 100 3.94 -3.90 1.32
N SER A 101 5.15 -3.92 0.81
CA SER A 101 5.76 -2.82 0.07
C SER A 101 6.89 -3.31 -0.82
N ALA A 102 7.06 -2.70 -1.99
CA ALA A 102 8.24 -2.90 -2.83
C ALA A 102 9.54 -2.42 -2.17
N SER A 103 9.46 -1.58 -1.13
CA SER A 103 10.63 -1.18 -0.34
C SER A 103 11.25 -2.33 0.45
N ALA A 104 10.54 -3.46 0.61
CA ALA A 104 11.06 -4.67 1.25
C ALA A 104 12.14 -5.39 0.42
N TYR A 105 12.17 -5.18 -0.90
CA TYR A 105 13.18 -5.79 -1.75
C TYR A 105 14.59 -5.33 -1.43
N GLN A 106 15.55 -6.19 -1.79
CA GLN A 106 16.96 -6.03 -1.49
C GLN A 106 17.51 -4.63 -1.80
N LYS A 107 18.21 -4.06 -0.82
CA LYS A 107 19.00 -2.84 -0.98
C LYS A 107 20.42 -3.05 -0.40
N PRO A 108 21.48 -2.63 -1.14
CA PRO A 108 21.44 -2.14 -2.52
C PRO A 108 20.98 -3.23 -3.50
N LEU A 109 20.45 -2.80 -4.64
CA LEU A 109 19.99 -3.72 -5.67
C LEU A 109 21.16 -4.52 -6.29
N ALA A 110 21.02 -5.84 -6.40
CA ALA A 110 21.97 -6.69 -7.12
C ALA A 110 21.66 -6.74 -8.62
N ASP A 111 20.41 -6.54 -9.01
CA ASP A 111 19.92 -6.44 -10.40
C ASP A 111 18.94 -5.29 -10.49
N TYR A 112 18.91 -4.57 -11.61
CA TYR A 112 17.99 -3.47 -11.85
C TYR A 112 16.53 -3.94 -12.04
N ARG A 113 16.33 -5.20 -12.42
CA ARG A 113 15.02 -5.82 -12.55
C ARG A 113 14.59 -6.39 -11.20
N ILE A 114 13.54 -5.84 -10.65
CA ILE A 114 12.92 -6.31 -9.41
C ILE A 114 11.72 -7.18 -9.77
N THR A 115 11.73 -8.41 -9.25
CA THR A 115 10.64 -9.38 -9.39
C THR A 115 10.24 -9.90 -8.01
N GLU A 116 9.16 -10.67 -7.93
CA GLU A 116 8.71 -11.28 -6.67
C GLU A 116 9.74 -12.24 -6.06
N SER A 117 10.67 -12.76 -6.85
CA SER A 117 11.79 -13.61 -6.41
C SER A 117 13.00 -12.82 -5.90
N THR A 118 13.03 -11.50 -6.08
CA THR A 118 14.09 -10.67 -5.51
C THR A 118 14.11 -10.81 -3.98
N PRO A 119 15.30 -11.05 -3.37
CA PRO A 119 15.38 -11.21 -1.92
C PRO A 119 14.81 -10.03 -1.15
N LEU A 120 14.25 -10.30 0.03
CA LEU A 120 13.73 -9.27 0.93
C LEU A 120 14.81 -8.91 1.95
N VAL A 121 15.55 -7.87 1.68
CA VAL A 121 16.63 -7.36 2.55
C VAL A 121 16.75 -5.85 2.37
N ASN A 122 16.31 -5.08 3.36
CA ASN A 122 16.51 -3.64 3.37
C ASN A 122 16.93 -3.15 4.76
N PRO A 123 18.23 -3.00 5.02
CA PRO A 123 18.72 -2.58 6.32
C PRO A 123 18.57 -1.07 6.59
N TYR A 124 18.27 -0.26 5.56
CA TYR A 124 18.32 1.19 5.65
C TYR A 124 17.05 1.82 6.20
N TRP A 125 15.89 1.18 6.02
CA TRP A 125 14.61 1.77 6.40
C TRP A 125 13.82 0.89 7.36
N GLN A 126 13.49 1.42 8.55
CA GLN A 126 12.75 0.69 9.59
C GLN A 126 11.39 0.18 9.09
N TYR A 127 10.69 0.99 8.32
CA TYR A 127 9.43 0.59 7.70
C TYR A 127 9.57 -0.68 6.85
N SER A 128 10.63 -0.77 6.05
CA SER A 128 10.90 -1.94 5.20
C SER A 128 11.21 -3.17 6.04
N ARG A 129 12.01 -3.03 7.12
CA ARG A 129 12.29 -4.14 8.05
C ARG A 129 11.03 -4.66 8.72
N HIS A 130 10.11 -3.77 9.13
CA HIS A 130 8.81 -4.16 9.68
C HIS A 130 7.97 -4.92 8.67
N LYS A 131 7.90 -4.48 7.42
CA LYS A 131 7.16 -5.20 6.36
C LYS A 131 7.76 -6.57 6.07
N ILE A 132 9.08 -6.70 6.05
CA ILE A 132 9.78 -7.99 5.88
C ILE A 132 9.41 -8.94 7.02
N ALA A 133 9.51 -8.48 8.28
CA ALA A 133 9.16 -9.30 9.44
C ALA A 133 7.68 -9.75 9.43
N ALA A 134 6.77 -8.86 9.01
CA ALA A 134 5.35 -9.20 8.86
C ALA A 134 5.13 -10.28 7.78
N GLU A 135 5.81 -10.20 6.64
CA GLU A 135 5.74 -11.23 5.60
C GLU A 135 6.27 -12.58 6.09
N GLU A 136 7.36 -12.61 6.86
CA GLU A 136 7.93 -13.83 7.44
C GLU A 136 6.95 -14.51 8.41
N VAL A 137 6.29 -13.75 9.28
CA VAL A 137 5.24 -14.26 10.17
C VAL A 137 4.08 -14.87 9.38
N LEU A 138 3.59 -14.15 8.36
CA LEU A 138 2.48 -14.63 7.53
C LEU A 138 2.83 -15.89 6.74
N MET A 139 4.01 -15.94 6.12
CA MET A 139 4.48 -17.12 5.39
C MET A 139 4.69 -18.32 6.32
N THR A 140 5.18 -18.08 7.54
CA THR A 140 5.29 -19.13 8.57
C THR A 140 3.92 -19.66 8.97
N ALA A 141 2.95 -18.77 9.22
CA ALA A 141 1.59 -19.18 9.55
C ALA A 141 0.94 -19.99 8.42
N TYR A 142 1.14 -19.61 7.17
CA TYR A 142 0.67 -20.38 6.01
C TYR A 142 1.26 -21.78 5.99
N ARG A 143 2.59 -21.92 6.14
CA ARG A 143 3.30 -23.21 6.06
C ARG A 143 2.97 -24.15 7.24
N THR A 144 2.75 -23.59 8.44
CA THR A 144 2.60 -24.37 9.67
C THR A 144 1.14 -24.64 10.05
N THR A 145 0.23 -23.72 9.69
CA THR A 145 -1.18 -23.78 10.12
C THR A 145 -2.18 -23.72 8.98
N GLY A 146 -1.72 -23.49 7.74
CA GLY A 146 -2.59 -23.31 6.59
C GLY A 146 -3.34 -21.98 6.57
N PHE A 147 -2.90 -20.96 7.35
CA PHE A 147 -3.54 -19.64 7.32
C PHE A 147 -3.47 -19.04 5.89
N PRO A 148 -4.61 -18.70 5.26
CA PRO A 148 -4.71 -18.52 3.80
C PRO A 148 -4.23 -17.14 3.34
N ILE A 149 -2.94 -16.87 3.39
CA ILE A 149 -2.35 -15.56 3.08
C ILE A 149 -2.16 -15.32 1.59
N THR A 150 -2.27 -14.07 1.19
CA THR A 150 -1.77 -13.51 -0.08
C THR A 150 -1.03 -12.22 0.25
N ILE A 151 0.15 -12.03 -0.28
CA ILE A 151 0.96 -10.83 -0.05
C ILE A 151 0.94 -9.98 -1.30
N VAL A 152 0.71 -8.67 -1.15
CA VAL A 152 0.77 -7.70 -2.26
C VAL A 152 1.81 -6.65 -1.93
N ARG A 153 2.76 -6.44 -2.85
CA ARG A 153 3.83 -5.46 -2.75
C ARG A 153 3.60 -4.32 -3.74
N PRO A 154 2.92 -3.24 -3.34
CA PRO A 154 2.79 -2.06 -4.19
C PRO A 154 4.12 -1.32 -4.29
N SER A 155 4.36 -0.69 -5.45
CA SER A 155 5.39 0.32 -5.63
C SER A 155 4.85 1.70 -5.22
N HIS A 156 5.32 2.79 -5.82
CA HIS A 156 4.83 4.13 -5.50
C HIS A 156 3.44 4.35 -6.09
N THR A 157 2.42 4.17 -5.27
CA THR A 157 1.02 4.33 -5.67
C THR A 157 0.54 5.76 -5.40
N TYR A 158 -0.14 6.35 -6.37
CA TYR A 158 -0.66 7.71 -6.31
C TYR A 158 -2.11 7.77 -6.77
N ASN A 159 -2.78 8.90 -6.48
CA ASN A 159 -4.14 9.19 -6.95
C ASN A 159 -4.34 10.71 -7.12
N GLY A 160 -5.56 11.11 -7.50
CA GLY A 160 -5.91 12.51 -7.71
C GLY A 160 -5.76 13.43 -6.49
N THR A 161 -5.63 12.88 -5.27
CA THR A 161 -5.45 13.63 -4.02
C THR A 161 -4.03 13.54 -3.46
N LYS A 162 -3.21 12.61 -3.94
CA LYS A 162 -1.85 12.37 -3.49
C LYS A 162 -0.93 12.21 -4.70
N PRO A 163 -0.36 13.30 -5.23
CA PRO A 163 0.56 13.27 -6.36
C PRO A 163 1.86 12.52 -6.02
N PRO A 164 2.52 11.90 -7.03
CA PRO A 164 3.70 11.08 -6.83
C PRO A 164 4.97 11.94 -6.71
N VAL A 165 5.18 12.54 -5.54
CA VAL A 165 6.41 13.28 -5.23
C VAL A 165 7.33 12.48 -4.32
N SER A 166 8.65 12.62 -4.49
CA SER A 166 9.64 11.89 -3.69
C SER A 166 9.69 12.37 -2.24
N LEU A 167 9.60 13.67 -2.05
CA LEU A 167 9.69 14.33 -0.75
C LEU A 167 8.47 15.20 -0.52
N HIS A 168 7.98 15.20 0.71
CA HIS A 168 6.92 16.11 1.12
C HIS A 168 7.15 16.55 2.56
N GLY A 169 6.82 17.80 2.87
CA GLY A 169 6.87 18.31 4.23
C GLY A 169 5.69 17.87 5.09
N ASN A 170 5.64 18.35 6.33
CA ASN A 170 4.59 18.04 7.31
C ASN A 170 3.15 18.37 6.85
N LYS A 171 3.01 19.22 5.84
CA LYS A 171 1.71 19.61 5.24
C LYS A 171 1.35 18.78 3.99
N GLY A 172 2.09 17.70 3.74
CA GLY A 172 1.80 16.74 2.67
C GLY A 172 2.24 17.18 1.27
N ASN A 173 1.88 16.36 0.29
CA ASN A 173 2.34 16.47 -1.10
C ASN A 173 1.88 17.77 -1.81
N TRP A 174 0.75 18.36 -1.39
CA TRP A 174 0.22 19.61 -1.94
C TRP A 174 1.23 20.77 -1.86
N GLN A 175 2.08 20.79 -0.84
CA GLN A 175 3.10 21.83 -0.72
C GLN A 175 4.06 21.87 -1.92
N ILE A 176 4.39 20.71 -2.49
CA ILE A 176 5.29 20.61 -3.64
C ILE A 176 4.60 21.22 -4.88
N LEU A 177 3.32 20.85 -5.12
CA LEU A 177 2.55 21.42 -6.22
C LEU A 177 2.41 22.92 -6.09
N LYS A 178 2.11 23.41 -4.88
CA LYS A 178 1.99 24.84 -4.62
C LYS A 178 3.31 25.59 -4.88
N ARG A 179 4.45 24.99 -4.52
CA ARG A 179 5.76 25.59 -4.81
C ARG A 179 6.00 25.71 -6.31
N ILE A 180 5.65 24.68 -7.10
CA ILE A 180 5.72 24.71 -8.57
C ILE A 180 4.82 25.81 -9.12
N LEU A 181 3.56 25.88 -8.65
CA LEU A 181 2.61 26.92 -9.06
C LEU A 181 3.12 28.36 -8.76
N ASP A 182 3.81 28.52 -7.64
CA ASP A 182 4.39 29.79 -7.20
C ASP A 182 5.77 30.09 -7.83
N GLY A 183 6.30 29.22 -8.70
CA GLY A 183 7.64 29.35 -9.32
C GLY A 183 8.81 29.15 -8.34
N LYS A 184 8.54 28.59 -7.16
CA LYS A 184 9.55 28.35 -6.11
C LYS A 184 10.32 27.06 -6.36
N PRO A 185 11.59 26.97 -5.92
CA PRO A 185 12.37 25.75 -6.06
C PRO A 185 11.73 24.59 -5.33
N VAL A 186 11.78 23.40 -5.95
CA VAL A 186 11.38 22.11 -5.35
C VAL A 186 12.60 21.19 -5.28
N ILE A 187 12.72 20.46 -4.17
CA ILE A 187 13.85 19.56 -3.96
C ILE A 187 13.59 18.26 -4.70
N ILE A 188 14.59 17.82 -5.46
CA ILE A 188 14.68 16.48 -6.07
C ILE A 188 15.89 15.78 -5.43
N PRO A 189 15.71 14.55 -4.88
CA PRO A 189 16.80 13.83 -4.23
C PRO A 189 17.88 13.39 -5.22
N GLY A 190 19.15 13.47 -4.77
CA GLY A 190 20.30 13.13 -5.60
C GLY A 190 20.41 14.04 -6.82
N ASP A 191 20.74 13.46 -7.96
CA ASP A 191 20.73 14.13 -9.28
C ASP A 191 19.39 13.95 -10.01
N GLY A 192 18.41 13.30 -9.38
CA GLY A 192 17.10 13.02 -9.94
C GLY A 192 17.09 11.90 -10.98
N SER A 193 18.18 11.16 -11.18
CA SER A 193 18.28 10.09 -12.20
C SER A 193 17.75 8.73 -11.70
N SER A 194 17.50 8.56 -10.41
CA SER A 194 16.96 7.31 -9.87
C SER A 194 15.62 6.96 -10.50
N LEU A 195 15.48 5.69 -10.88
CA LEU A 195 14.28 5.17 -11.53
C LEU A 195 13.23 4.73 -10.51
N TRP A 196 11.98 5.03 -10.84
CA TRP A 196 10.82 4.57 -10.08
C TRP A 196 9.69 4.11 -11.01
N THR A 197 8.90 3.15 -10.52
CA THR A 197 7.62 2.77 -11.13
C THR A 197 6.50 3.43 -10.36
N LEU A 198 5.59 4.10 -11.09
CA LEU A 198 4.42 4.77 -10.52
C LEU A 198 3.17 4.01 -10.93
N THR A 199 2.25 3.79 -10.00
CA THR A 199 0.99 3.11 -10.28
C THR A 199 -0.17 3.95 -9.81
N HIS A 200 -1.06 4.33 -10.72
CA HIS A 200 -2.31 4.98 -10.31
C HIS A 200 -3.17 4.00 -9.49
N SER A 201 -3.78 4.47 -8.41
CA SER A 201 -4.56 3.62 -7.50
C SER A 201 -5.70 2.86 -8.18
N LYS A 202 -6.30 3.40 -9.25
CA LYS A 202 -7.31 2.70 -10.07
C LYS A 202 -6.71 1.51 -10.83
N ASP A 203 -5.48 1.63 -11.32
CA ASP A 203 -4.79 0.52 -12.00
C ASP A 203 -4.32 -0.53 -10.99
N PHE A 204 -3.81 -0.09 -9.84
CA PHE A 204 -3.53 -0.98 -8.72
C PHE A 204 -4.77 -1.77 -8.31
N ALA A 205 -5.94 -1.11 -8.22
CA ALA A 205 -7.21 -1.74 -7.84
C ALA A 205 -7.60 -2.89 -8.80
N LYS A 206 -7.35 -2.77 -10.10
CA LYS A 206 -7.62 -3.83 -11.08
C LYS A 206 -6.86 -5.12 -10.75
N GLY A 207 -5.55 -4.98 -10.48
CA GLY A 207 -4.70 -6.12 -10.08
C GLY A 207 -5.14 -6.69 -8.75
N TYR A 208 -5.32 -5.84 -7.74
CA TYR A 208 -5.70 -6.26 -6.38
C TYR A 208 -7.04 -7.01 -6.36
N VAL A 209 -8.08 -6.44 -6.98
CA VAL A 209 -9.41 -7.08 -7.06
C VAL A 209 -9.37 -8.39 -7.86
N GLY A 210 -8.45 -8.51 -8.82
CA GLY A 210 -8.18 -9.77 -9.53
C GLY A 210 -7.60 -10.88 -8.65
N LEU A 211 -6.91 -10.51 -7.55
CA LEU A 211 -6.38 -11.46 -6.57
C LEU A 211 -7.41 -11.84 -5.49
N MET A 212 -8.43 -11.00 -5.26
CA MET A 212 -9.44 -11.25 -4.23
C MET A 212 -10.27 -12.50 -4.58
N ALA A 213 -10.44 -13.38 -3.60
CA ALA A 213 -11.11 -14.68 -3.71
C ALA A 213 -10.53 -15.59 -4.82
N ASN A 214 -9.27 -15.38 -5.18
CA ASN A 214 -8.56 -16.24 -6.12
C ASN A 214 -7.75 -17.28 -5.33
N PRO A 215 -8.13 -18.58 -5.36
CA PRO A 215 -7.44 -19.64 -4.60
C PRO A 215 -5.99 -19.84 -5.06
N HIS A 216 -5.66 -19.51 -6.30
CA HIS A 216 -4.29 -19.60 -6.83
C HIS A 216 -3.37 -18.50 -6.29
N ALA A 217 -3.93 -17.46 -5.69
CA ALA A 217 -3.15 -16.39 -5.06
C ALA A 217 -2.71 -16.74 -3.63
N ILE A 218 -3.33 -17.74 -3.01
CA ILE A 218 -3.03 -18.15 -1.63
C ILE A 218 -1.62 -18.74 -1.53
N GLY A 219 -0.85 -18.27 -0.54
CA GLY A 219 0.53 -18.70 -0.32
C GLY A 219 1.56 -17.99 -1.21
N ASN A 220 1.15 -17.00 -2.00
CA ASN A 220 2.00 -16.29 -2.94
C ASN A 220 2.11 -14.80 -2.63
N ALA A 221 3.19 -14.18 -3.15
CA ALA A 221 3.38 -12.74 -3.14
C ALA A 221 3.27 -12.20 -4.59
N PHE A 222 2.69 -11.00 -4.72
CA PHE A 222 2.47 -10.35 -6.01
C PHE A 222 2.97 -8.91 -5.96
N HIS A 223 3.68 -8.52 -7.00
CA HIS A 223 4.10 -7.15 -7.23
C HIS A 223 3.11 -6.49 -8.18
N ILE A 224 2.33 -5.52 -7.70
CA ILE A 224 1.38 -4.78 -8.54
C ILE A 224 1.95 -3.40 -8.82
N THR A 225 2.44 -3.21 -10.04
CA THR A 225 3.02 -1.96 -10.53
C THR A 225 2.89 -1.86 -12.05
N THR A 226 3.34 -0.74 -12.61
CA THR A 226 3.48 -0.55 -14.07
C THR A 226 4.84 -1.07 -14.55
N ASP A 227 4.94 -1.42 -15.83
CA ASP A 227 6.21 -1.73 -16.50
C ASP A 227 7.00 -0.46 -16.87
N GLU A 228 6.33 0.70 -16.86
CA GLU A 228 6.98 1.99 -17.13
C GLU A 228 7.79 2.46 -15.94
N SER A 229 9.07 2.76 -16.17
CA SER A 229 9.95 3.38 -15.18
C SER A 229 10.32 4.79 -15.61
N MET A 230 10.31 5.72 -14.65
CA MET A 230 10.63 7.12 -14.85
C MET A 230 11.69 7.56 -13.83
N THR A 231 12.56 8.48 -14.24
CA THR A 231 13.45 9.17 -13.30
C THR A 231 12.66 10.19 -12.47
N TRP A 232 13.17 10.58 -11.30
CA TRP A 232 12.56 11.66 -10.53
C TRP A 232 12.51 12.97 -11.32
N ASN A 233 13.52 13.25 -12.15
CA ASN A 233 13.51 14.42 -13.03
C ASN A 233 12.30 14.38 -13.98
N GLN A 234 12.05 13.23 -14.63
CA GLN A 234 10.90 13.07 -15.53
C GLN A 234 9.57 13.18 -14.79
N ILE A 235 9.46 12.59 -13.59
CA ILE A 235 8.24 12.67 -12.78
C ILE A 235 7.91 14.12 -12.42
N TYR A 236 8.89 14.88 -11.90
CA TYR A 236 8.67 16.28 -11.52
C TYR A 236 8.41 17.18 -12.74
N GLN A 237 9.09 16.92 -13.86
CA GLN A 237 8.84 17.66 -15.10
C GLN A 237 7.40 17.41 -15.60
N THR A 238 6.96 16.16 -15.60
CA THR A 238 5.58 15.81 -15.99
C THR A 238 4.54 16.50 -15.09
N ILE A 239 4.79 16.58 -13.78
CA ILE A 239 3.92 17.31 -12.86
C ILE A 239 3.90 18.81 -13.20
N ALA A 240 5.06 19.42 -13.46
CA ALA A 240 5.17 20.83 -13.80
C ALA A 240 4.46 21.16 -15.13
N ASP A 241 4.65 20.30 -16.14
CA ASP A 241 3.98 20.42 -17.44
C ASP A 241 2.46 20.34 -17.31
N ALA A 242 1.97 19.40 -16.51
CA ALA A 242 0.53 19.26 -16.22
C ALA A 242 -0.06 20.48 -15.49
N LEU A 243 0.76 21.19 -14.72
CA LEU A 243 0.38 22.44 -14.04
C LEU A 243 0.55 23.67 -14.95
N GLY A 244 1.10 23.52 -16.14
CA GLY A 244 1.41 24.62 -17.07
C GLY A 244 2.45 25.60 -16.51
N LYS A 245 3.44 25.10 -15.75
CA LYS A 245 4.46 25.89 -15.08
C LYS A 245 5.86 25.37 -15.37
N PRO A 246 6.89 26.25 -15.46
CA PRO A 246 8.25 25.79 -15.54
C PRO A 246 8.67 25.12 -14.23
N LEU A 247 9.45 24.04 -14.33
CA LEU A 247 10.04 23.38 -13.18
C LEU A 247 11.30 24.15 -12.71
N ASN A 248 11.30 24.58 -11.46
CA ASN A 248 12.48 25.12 -10.77
C ASN A 248 13.03 24.03 -9.83
N ALA A 249 13.84 23.11 -10.37
CA ALA A 249 14.38 21.99 -9.64
C ALA A 249 15.65 22.36 -8.86
N LEU A 250 15.72 21.94 -7.60
CA LEU A 250 16.91 22.01 -6.76
C LEU A 250 17.34 20.57 -6.40
N HIS A 251 18.43 20.11 -6.99
CA HIS A 251 18.99 18.78 -6.68
C HIS A 251 19.78 18.84 -5.37
N VAL A 252 19.47 17.94 -4.45
CA VAL A 252 20.11 17.85 -3.13
C VAL A 252 20.53 16.42 -2.88
N ALA A 253 21.81 16.22 -2.51
CA ALA A 253 22.36 14.90 -2.25
C ALA A 253 21.51 14.12 -1.22
N SER A 254 21.21 12.86 -1.52
CA SER A 254 20.31 12.02 -0.70
C SER A 254 20.84 11.84 0.73
N ASP A 255 22.16 11.67 0.90
CA ASP A 255 22.79 11.56 2.21
C ASP A 255 22.71 12.86 3.05
N PHE A 256 22.72 14.02 2.38
CA PHE A 256 22.47 15.30 3.05
C PHE A 256 21.02 15.39 3.53
N LEU A 257 20.05 14.97 2.69
CA LEU A 257 18.63 14.93 3.05
C LEU A 257 18.38 13.98 4.23
N ALA A 258 18.97 12.78 4.21
CA ALA A 258 18.85 11.81 5.28
C ALA A 258 19.37 12.36 6.63
N ARG A 259 20.47 13.11 6.61
CA ARG A 259 21.06 13.69 7.84
C ARG A 259 20.33 14.94 8.36
N HIS A 260 19.66 15.69 7.50
CA HIS A 260 19.10 17.00 7.86
C HIS A 260 17.60 17.13 7.64
N GLY A 261 16.98 16.18 6.96
CA GLY A 261 15.57 16.22 6.55
C GLY A 261 14.56 15.63 7.53
N GLY A 262 14.97 15.25 8.75
CA GLY A 262 14.07 14.63 9.73
C GLY A 262 13.86 13.13 9.48
N ASN A 263 12.68 12.66 9.16
CA ASN A 263 12.34 11.22 9.07
C ASN A 263 12.66 10.58 7.69
N TYR A 264 13.65 11.05 6.98
CA TYR A 264 14.06 10.44 5.70
C TYR A 264 15.17 9.39 5.95
N ASP A 265 14.77 8.19 6.32
CA ASP A 265 15.63 7.01 6.38
C ASP A 265 15.67 6.34 5.01
N PHE A 266 16.49 6.87 4.11
CA PHE A 266 16.64 6.33 2.74
C PHE A 266 17.89 5.49 2.60
#